data_e7654ff466c5e55cfc06b9f8a30bda9d
#
_entry.id   e7654ff466c5e55cfc06b9f8a30bda9d
#
_cell.length_a   1.000
_cell.length_b   1.000
_cell.length_c   1.000
_cell.angle_alpha   90.00
_cell.angle_beta   90.00
_cell.angle_gamma   90.00
#
_symmetry.space_group_name_H-M   'P 1'
#
loop_
_entity.id
_entity.type
_entity.pdbx_description
1 polymer ?
#
loop_
_entity_poly.entity_id
_entity_poly.type
_entity_poly.pdbx_seq_one_letter_code
_entity_poly.pdbx_strand_id
1 'polypeptide(L)'
;MKRWFRVFIISIFALAAVSLVVIQFVQTRRTFSISDNMFNVGVSNAMDEVIKQLNGEVMQTATHPATAFNYKELDSLIAEELLINGIDMHPVVGLYDGTQGSFLYSSNPKLEDRLELSPYRFSFQPIGVVSAGQFFIILHFPDTELFLQRNTKLYTYMSLFLILVIAVMFFISLRTISNQRKLD
;
A
#
# COMPACT_ATOMS: atom_id res chain seq x y z
N MET A 1 22.41 10.31 -49.27
CA MET A 1 21.51 10.84 -48.21
C MET A 1 22.26 11.85 -47.35
N LYS A 2 21.82 13.10 -47.25
CA LYS A 2 22.59 14.19 -46.63
C LYS A 2 22.88 13.89 -45.13
N ARG A 3 24.09 14.16 -44.66
CA ARG A 3 24.57 13.94 -43.28
C ARG A 3 23.59 14.54 -42.23
N TRP A 4 22.95 15.62 -42.53
CA TRP A 4 21.93 16.33 -41.73
C TRP A 4 20.68 15.48 -41.47
N PHE A 5 20.20 14.72 -42.46
CA PHE A 5 19.00 13.87 -42.29
C PHE A 5 19.22 12.74 -41.28
N ARG A 6 20.42 12.17 -41.21
CA ARG A 6 20.77 11.12 -40.24
C ARG A 6 20.85 11.70 -38.82
N VAL A 7 21.49 12.84 -38.65
CA VAL A 7 21.55 13.53 -37.34
C VAL A 7 20.15 13.86 -36.86
N PHE A 8 19.29 14.30 -37.73
CA PHE A 8 17.89 14.60 -37.43
C PHE A 8 17.13 13.35 -36.95
N ILE A 9 17.24 12.22 -37.64
CA ILE A 9 16.61 10.96 -37.23
C ILE A 9 17.14 10.50 -35.86
N ILE A 10 18.45 10.51 -35.64
CA ILE A 10 19.05 10.11 -34.37
C ILE A 10 18.54 11.02 -33.22
N SER A 11 18.45 12.32 -33.47
CA SER A 11 17.96 13.28 -32.49
C SER A 11 16.47 13.03 -32.12
N ILE A 12 15.63 12.70 -33.10
CA ILE A 12 14.22 12.36 -32.84
C ILE A 12 14.13 11.09 -32.01
N PHE A 13 14.90 10.05 -32.35
CA PHE A 13 14.90 8.81 -31.58
C PHE A 13 15.42 9.02 -30.15
N ALA A 14 16.46 9.80 -29.96
CA ALA A 14 16.98 10.13 -28.64
C ALA A 14 15.95 10.89 -27.81
N LEU A 15 15.27 11.88 -28.41
CA LEU A 15 14.22 12.64 -27.75
C LEU A 15 13.03 11.74 -27.35
N ALA A 16 12.60 10.85 -28.25
CA ALA A 16 11.53 9.89 -27.96
C ALA A 16 11.90 8.93 -26.82
N ALA A 17 13.14 8.43 -26.80
CA ALA A 17 13.62 7.55 -25.74
C ALA A 17 13.64 8.27 -24.37
N VAL A 18 14.14 9.51 -24.31
CA VAL A 18 14.15 10.32 -23.09
C VAL A 18 12.73 10.59 -22.61
N SER A 19 11.83 10.99 -23.54
CA SER A 19 10.42 11.24 -23.20
C SER A 19 9.75 10.00 -22.60
N LEU A 20 10.05 8.83 -23.14
CA LEU A 20 9.48 7.57 -22.69
C LEU A 20 9.97 7.18 -21.28
N VAL A 21 11.25 7.40 -20.99
CA VAL A 21 11.81 7.20 -19.64
C VAL A 21 11.14 8.14 -18.64
N VAL A 22 10.94 9.41 -18.99
CA VAL A 22 10.25 10.38 -18.12
C VAL A 22 8.81 9.96 -17.86
N ILE A 23 8.06 9.55 -18.90
CA ILE A 23 6.68 9.08 -18.76
C ILE A 23 6.63 7.86 -17.83
N GLN A 24 7.53 6.90 -18.00
CA GLN A 24 7.56 5.70 -17.15
C GLN A 24 7.88 6.03 -15.69
N PHE A 25 8.81 6.96 -15.45
CA PHE A 25 9.11 7.42 -14.10
C PHE A 25 7.88 8.06 -13.41
N VAL A 26 7.16 8.91 -14.14
CA VAL A 26 5.92 9.53 -13.64
C VAL A 26 4.84 8.48 -13.37
N GLN A 27 4.66 7.52 -14.29
CA GLN A 27 3.68 6.43 -14.10
C GLN A 27 4.02 5.55 -12.90
N THR A 28 5.29 5.20 -12.71
CA THR A 28 5.73 4.41 -11.56
C THR A 28 5.39 5.13 -10.24
N ARG A 29 5.69 6.43 -10.14
CA ARG A 29 5.32 7.22 -8.96
C ARG A 29 3.81 7.26 -8.71
N ARG A 30 3.00 7.43 -9.77
CA ARG A 30 1.53 7.41 -9.65
C ARG A 30 1.00 6.05 -9.18
N THR A 31 1.57 4.96 -9.67
CA THR A 31 1.16 3.61 -9.27
C THR A 31 1.42 3.37 -7.78
N PHE A 32 2.56 3.83 -7.24
CA PHE A 32 2.82 3.78 -5.80
C PHE A 32 1.79 4.57 -5.00
N SER A 33 1.51 5.81 -5.40
CA SER A 33 0.52 6.65 -4.71
C SER A 33 -0.90 6.06 -4.76
N ILE A 34 -1.29 5.44 -5.87
CA ILE A 34 -2.59 4.78 -6.01
C ILE A 34 -2.65 3.54 -5.11
N SER A 35 -1.59 2.73 -5.09
CA SER A 35 -1.53 1.52 -4.26
C SER A 35 -1.60 1.86 -2.77
N ASP A 36 -0.90 2.90 -2.32
CA ASP A 36 -0.96 3.39 -0.95
C ASP A 36 -2.36 3.90 -0.58
N ASN A 37 -2.99 4.64 -1.48
CA ASN A 37 -4.35 5.15 -1.27
C ASN A 37 -5.38 4.02 -1.23
N MET A 38 -5.26 3.01 -2.10
CA MET A 38 -6.13 1.83 -2.09
C MET A 38 -5.95 1.02 -0.81
N PHE A 39 -4.73 0.89 -0.30
CA PHE A 39 -4.45 0.25 0.97
C PHE A 39 -5.15 0.99 2.13
N ASN A 40 -4.99 2.30 2.21
CA ASN A 40 -5.60 3.12 3.26
C ASN A 40 -7.13 3.05 3.24
N VAL A 41 -7.72 3.10 2.04
CA VAL A 41 -9.19 2.94 1.86
C VAL A 41 -9.64 1.53 2.27
N GLY A 42 -8.89 0.50 1.87
CA GLY A 42 -9.18 -0.88 2.26
C GLY A 42 -9.13 -1.11 3.77
N VAL A 43 -8.12 -0.56 4.44
CA VAL A 43 -8.02 -0.59 5.92
C VAL A 43 -9.20 0.13 6.56
N SER A 44 -9.57 1.31 6.05
CA SER A 44 -10.70 2.08 6.60
C SER A 44 -12.01 1.32 6.45
N ASN A 45 -12.29 0.77 5.27
CA ASN A 45 -13.52 0.01 5.01
C ASN A 45 -13.61 -1.25 5.89
N ALA A 46 -12.50 -1.99 6.01
CA ALA A 46 -12.43 -3.16 6.88
C ALA A 46 -12.75 -2.79 8.34
N MET A 47 -12.14 -1.71 8.84
CA MET A 47 -12.34 -1.29 10.22
C MET A 47 -13.74 -0.72 10.48
N ASP A 48 -14.35 -0.06 9.51
CA ASP A 48 -15.75 0.38 9.62
C ASP A 48 -16.69 -0.82 9.78
N GLU A 49 -16.44 -1.92 9.08
CA GLU A 49 -17.26 -3.13 9.21
C GLU A 49 -17.00 -3.86 10.53
N VAL A 50 -15.72 -3.97 10.95
CA VAL A 50 -15.36 -4.50 12.27
C VAL A 50 -16.08 -3.73 13.38
N ILE A 51 -16.06 -2.39 13.34
CA ILE A 51 -16.71 -1.55 14.36
C ILE A 51 -18.23 -1.75 14.36
N LYS A 52 -18.86 -1.92 13.20
CA LYS A 52 -20.30 -2.22 13.12
C LYS A 52 -20.62 -3.58 13.74
N GLN A 53 -19.85 -4.61 13.44
CA GLN A 53 -20.04 -5.94 14.00
C GLN A 53 -19.85 -5.91 15.52
N LEU A 54 -18.80 -5.29 16.02
CA LEU A 54 -18.56 -5.11 17.45
C LEU A 54 -19.70 -4.35 18.14
N ASN A 55 -20.22 -3.31 17.53
CA ASN A 55 -21.35 -2.57 18.06
C ASN A 55 -22.65 -3.39 18.04
N GLY A 56 -22.80 -4.31 17.07
CA GLY A 56 -23.97 -5.19 16.98
C GLY A 56 -23.98 -6.32 18.04
N GLU A 57 -22.84 -6.92 18.29
CA GLU A 57 -22.70 -8.10 19.16
C GLU A 57 -22.55 -7.75 20.66
N VAL A 58 -21.83 -6.66 20.97
CA VAL A 58 -21.50 -6.28 22.37
C VAL A 58 -22.70 -5.71 23.13
N MET A 59 -23.78 -5.42 22.42
CA MET A 59 -24.99 -4.81 23.04
C MET A 59 -25.63 -5.60 24.18
N GLN A 60 -25.22 -6.83 24.47
CA GLN A 60 -26.03 -7.68 25.35
C GLN A 60 -25.46 -8.00 26.74
N THR A 61 -24.16 -7.84 27.04
CA THR A 61 -23.65 -8.52 28.25
C THR A 61 -22.55 -7.86 29.07
N ALA A 62 -21.95 -6.71 28.74
CA ALA A 62 -20.75 -6.28 29.48
C ALA A 62 -20.79 -4.87 30.07
N THR A 63 -20.39 -4.79 31.34
CA THR A 63 -20.24 -3.55 32.13
C THR A 63 -18.94 -2.80 31.86
N HIS A 64 -17.94 -3.46 31.26
CA HIS A 64 -16.63 -2.88 31.00
C HIS A 64 -16.03 -3.44 29.69
N PRO A 65 -15.41 -2.62 28.80
CA PRO A 65 -14.86 -3.10 27.52
C PRO A 65 -13.79 -4.18 27.68
N ALA A 66 -12.93 -4.07 28.69
CA ALA A 66 -11.88 -5.06 28.96
C ALA A 66 -12.38 -6.48 29.26
N THR A 67 -13.65 -6.62 29.70
CA THR A 67 -14.28 -7.93 30.01
C THR A 67 -15.23 -8.37 28.92
N ALA A 68 -15.58 -7.47 27.98
CA ALA A 68 -16.53 -7.71 26.91
C ALA A 68 -15.94 -8.42 25.71
N PHE A 69 -14.62 -8.32 25.53
CA PHE A 69 -13.98 -8.79 24.30
C PHE A 69 -13.16 -10.06 24.52
N ASN A 70 -13.42 -11.07 23.70
CA ASN A 70 -12.45 -12.10 23.43
C ASN A 70 -11.41 -11.53 22.43
N TYR A 71 -10.25 -11.11 22.93
CA TYR A 71 -9.21 -10.47 22.11
C TYR A 71 -8.76 -11.32 20.92
N LYS A 72 -8.84 -12.65 21.01
CA LYS A 72 -8.53 -13.54 19.88
C LYS A 72 -9.57 -13.45 18.78
N GLU A 73 -10.83 -13.25 19.14
CA GLU A 73 -11.91 -13.04 18.17
C GLU A 73 -11.76 -11.70 17.48
N LEU A 74 -11.35 -10.65 18.20
CA LEU A 74 -11.05 -9.34 17.63
C LEU A 74 -9.93 -9.41 16.58
N ASP A 75 -8.82 -10.08 16.90
CA ASP A 75 -7.71 -10.26 15.96
C ASP A 75 -8.14 -11.02 14.70
N SER A 76 -8.94 -12.08 14.89
CA SER A 76 -9.45 -12.90 13.79
C SER A 76 -10.43 -12.11 12.91
N LEU A 77 -11.34 -11.36 13.52
CA LEU A 77 -12.30 -10.53 12.81
C LEU A 77 -11.61 -9.45 11.97
N ILE A 78 -10.63 -8.77 12.55
CA ILE A 78 -9.85 -7.77 11.83
C ILE A 78 -9.10 -8.39 10.65
N ALA A 79 -8.47 -9.56 10.85
CA ALA A 79 -7.75 -10.24 9.79
C ALA A 79 -8.68 -10.70 8.65
N GLU A 80 -9.88 -11.17 8.96
CA GLU A 80 -10.89 -11.59 7.99
C GLU A 80 -11.40 -10.39 7.17
N GLU A 81 -11.77 -9.29 7.82
CA GLU A 81 -12.25 -8.10 7.14
C GLU A 81 -11.18 -7.43 6.28
N LEU A 82 -9.92 -7.43 6.71
CA LEU A 82 -8.81 -6.97 5.91
C LEU A 82 -8.64 -7.82 4.65
N LEU A 83 -8.74 -9.15 4.79
CA LEU A 83 -8.63 -10.07 3.65
C LEU A 83 -9.77 -9.85 2.64
N ILE A 84 -11.01 -9.66 3.11
CA ILE A 84 -12.18 -9.34 2.27
C ILE A 84 -11.94 -8.05 1.48
N ASN A 85 -11.27 -7.06 2.08
CA ASN A 85 -10.90 -5.81 1.44
C ASN A 85 -9.58 -5.87 0.63
N GLY A 86 -9.05 -7.08 0.36
CA GLY A 86 -7.90 -7.32 -0.48
C GLY A 86 -6.54 -7.06 0.20
N ILE A 87 -6.52 -7.00 1.53
CA ILE A 87 -5.32 -6.79 2.34
C ILE A 87 -4.95 -8.11 3.01
N ASP A 88 -4.10 -8.88 2.35
CA ASP A 88 -3.53 -10.14 2.86
C ASP A 88 -2.31 -9.84 3.76
N MET A 89 -2.59 -9.24 4.92
CA MET A 89 -1.58 -8.87 5.93
C MET A 89 -2.15 -9.06 7.33
N HIS A 90 -1.27 -9.44 8.25
CA HIS A 90 -1.61 -9.56 9.67
C HIS A 90 -1.09 -8.34 10.42
N PRO A 91 -1.96 -7.39 10.80
CA PRO A 91 -1.55 -6.24 11.58
C PRO A 91 -1.23 -6.64 13.01
N VAL A 92 -0.42 -5.83 13.67
CA VAL A 92 -0.39 -5.81 15.13
C VAL A 92 -1.57 -4.97 15.59
N VAL A 93 -2.43 -5.55 16.43
CA VAL A 93 -3.66 -4.93 16.93
C VAL A 93 -3.47 -4.46 18.36
N GLY A 94 -3.90 -3.26 18.66
CA GLY A 94 -3.94 -2.71 20.01
C GLY A 94 -5.31 -2.11 20.32
N LEU A 95 -5.82 -2.37 21.53
CA LEU A 95 -6.97 -1.67 22.10
C LEU A 95 -6.45 -0.66 23.13
N TYR A 96 -6.65 0.61 22.88
CA TYR A 96 -6.15 1.71 23.68
C TYR A 96 -7.28 2.44 24.41
N ASP A 97 -7.11 2.65 25.70
CA ASP A 97 -8.00 3.49 26.51
C ASP A 97 -7.49 4.94 26.51
N GLY A 98 -8.19 5.79 25.79
CA GLY A 98 -7.86 7.22 25.73
C GLY A 98 -8.04 7.96 27.05
N THR A 99 -8.79 7.40 28.01
CA THR A 99 -9.02 8.00 29.34
C THR A 99 -7.85 7.68 30.28
N GLN A 100 -7.37 6.44 30.25
CA GLN A 100 -6.26 5.99 31.08
C GLN A 100 -4.89 6.25 30.43
N GLY A 101 -4.87 6.48 29.09
CA GLY A 101 -3.64 6.68 28.35
C GLY A 101 -2.78 5.42 28.23
N SER A 102 -3.40 4.23 28.21
CA SER A 102 -2.70 2.95 28.22
C SER A 102 -3.40 1.91 27.32
N PHE A 103 -2.61 0.92 26.84
CA PHE A 103 -3.18 -0.22 26.11
C PHE A 103 -3.87 -1.15 27.09
N LEU A 104 -5.11 -1.49 26.78
CA LEU A 104 -5.86 -2.57 27.46
C LEU A 104 -5.47 -3.95 26.90
N TYR A 105 -5.14 -3.98 25.62
CA TYR A 105 -4.70 -5.16 24.89
C TYR A 105 -3.70 -4.80 23.81
N SER A 106 -2.74 -5.66 23.60
CA SER A 106 -1.82 -5.62 22.46
C SER A 106 -1.52 -7.05 21.99
N SER A 107 -1.72 -7.32 20.71
CA SER A 107 -1.39 -8.65 20.14
C SER A 107 0.13 -8.90 20.14
N ASN A 108 0.95 -7.83 20.22
CA ASN A 108 2.39 -7.91 20.39
C ASN A 108 2.91 -6.79 21.29
N PRO A 109 3.10 -7.04 22.60
CA PRO A 109 3.55 -6.02 23.55
C PRO A 109 4.90 -5.38 23.22
N LYS A 110 5.75 -6.04 22.44
CA LYS A 110 7.06 -5.50 22.03
C LYS A 110 6.94 -4.37 21.00
N LEU A 111 5.78 -4.21 20.39
CA LEU A 111 5.51 -3.22 19.34
C LEU A 111 4.52 -2.14 19.78
N GLU A 112 4.26 -2.00 21.10
CA GLU A 112 3.35 -0.97 21.63
C GLU A 112 3.81 0.44 21.25
N ASP A 113 5.11 0.73 21.30
CA ASP A 113 5.68 2.01 20.85
C ASP A 113 5.35 2.30 19.37
N ARG A 114 5.30 1.24 18.54
CA ARG A 114 4.96 1.36 17.13
C ARG A 114 3.46 1.52 16.91
N LEU A 115 2.65 0.85 17.73
CA LEU A 115 1.20 1.05 17.74
C LEU A 115 0.85 2.48 18.10
N GLU A 116 1.50 3.05 19.11
CA GLU A 116 1.24 4.43 19.54
C GLU A 116 1.52 5.46 18.43
N LEU A 117 2.52 5.21 17.60
CA LEU A 117 2.89 6.07 16.46
C LEU A 117 2.10 5.74 15.18
N SER A 118 1.22 4.74 15.21
CA SER A 118 0.48 4.32 14.01
C SER A 118 -0.53 5.37 13.57
N PRO A 119 -0.66 5.65 12.26
CA PRO A 119 -1.71 6.50 11.71
C PRO A 119 -3.10 5.82 11.70
N TYR A 120 -3.15 4.49 11.85
CA TYR A 120 -4.39 3.72 11.78
C TYR A 120 -5.04 3.61 13.15
N ARG A 121 -5.76 4.68 13.54
CA ARG A 121 -6.50 4.78 14.81
C ARG A 121 -7.98 4.93 14.52
N PHE A 122 -8.77 4.00 15.01
CA PHE A 122 -10.21 3.96 14.80
C PHE A 122 -10.92 4.11 16.14
N SER A 123 -11.71 5.17 16.26
CA SER A 123 -12.50 5.41 17.46
C SER A 123 -13.59 4.36 17.60
N PHE A 124 -13.70 3.78 18.78
CA PHE A 124 -14.68 2.78 19.12
C PHE A 124 -15.41 3.18 20.40
N GLN A 125 -16.73 3.21 20.34
CA GLN A 125 -17.58 3.43 21.50
C GLN A 125 -18.50 2.23 21.67
N PRO A 126 -18.22 1.35 22.65
CA PRO A 126 -19.10 0.21 22.90
C PRO A 126 -20.46 0.73 23.37
N ILE A 127 -21.52 0.33 22.68
CA ILE A 127 -22.88 0.73 23.02
C ILE A 127 -23.25 0.00 24.32
N GLY A 128 -23.76 0.75 25.32
CA GLY A 128 -24.16 0.20 26.63
C GLY A 128 -23.15 0.39 27.76
N VAL A 129 -21.93 0.83 27.47
CA VAL A 129 -20.95 1.18 28.49
C VAL A 129 -21.17 2.63 28.92
N VAL A 130 -21.62 2.85 30.15
CA VAL A 130 -21.93 4.19 30.72
C VAL A 130 -20.66 4.99 31.01
N SER A 131 -19.46 4.40 30.90
CA SER A 131 -18.22 5.11 31.16
C SER A 131 -17.83 5.95 29.94
N ALA A 132 -17.61 7.23 30.17
CA ALA A 132 -17.26 8.25 29.18
C ALA A 132 -15.83 8.09 28.57
N GLY A 133 -15.32 6.86 28.46
CA GLY A 133 -14.01 6.56 27.88
C GLY A 133 -14.06 6.55 26.35
N GLN A 134 -13.09 7.19 25.71
CA GLN A 134 -12.83 6.99 24.29
C GLN A 134 -11.89 5.81 24.12
N PHE A 135 -12.34 4.76 23.46
CA PHE A 135 -11.51 3.62 23.11
C PHE A 135 -11.09 3.71 21.65
N PHE A 136 -9.87 3.25 21.38
CA PHE A 136 -9.33 3.21 20.02
C PHE A 136 -8.82 1.82 19.70
N ILE A 137 -9.21 1.31 18.54
CA ILE A 137 -8.54 0.17 17.93
C ILE A 137 -7.42 0.74 17.09
N ILE A 138 -6.19 0.35 17.38
CA ILE A 138 -5.00 0.82 16.69
C ILE A 138 -4.36 -0.35 15.96
N LEU A 139 -4.09 -0.17 14.67
CA LEU A 139 -3.45 -1.18 13.84
C LEU A 139 -2.05 -0.71 13.44
N HIS A 140 -1.07 -1.59 13.52
CA HIS A 140 0.26 -1.35 12.97
C HIS A 140 0.61 -2.46 11.98
N PHE A 141 1.03 -2.08 10.78
CA PHE A 141 1.42 -3.00 9.71
C PHE A 141 2.94 -2.96 9.53
N PRO A 142 3.68 -3.92 10.10
CA PRO A 142 5.14 -3.91 10.05
C PRO A 142 5.70 -4.09 8.64
N ASP A 143 4.97 -4.77 7.75
CA ASP A 143 5.43 -5.15 6.41
C ASP A 143 4.73 -4.38 5.27
N THR A 144 4.18 -3.20 5.56
CA THR A 144 3.45 -2.39 4.55
C THR A 144 4.31 -2.10 3.31
N GLU A 145 5.59 -1.76 3.51
CA GLU A 145 6.49 -1.48 2.39
C GLU A 145 6.69 -2.72 1.49
N LEU A 146 6.83 -3.90 2.07
CA LEU A 146 6.97 -5.15 1.32
C LEU A 146 5.69 -5.50 0.56
N PHE A 147 4.54 -5.29 1.17
CA PHE A 147 3.24 -5.50 0.53
C PHE A 147 3.05 -4.58 -0.68
N LEU A 148 3.30 -3.28 -0.53
CA LEU A 148 3.20 -2.29 -1.60
C LEU A 148 4.20 -2.60 -2.73
N GLN A 149 5.44 -2.98 -2.39
CA GLN A 149 6.44 -3.39 -3.37
C GLN A 149 6.04 -4.66 -4.13
N ARG A 150 5.44 -5.65 -3.48
CA ARG A 150 5.01 -6.90 -4.13
C ARG A 150 3.99 -6.61 -5.23
N ASN A 151 3.03 -5.74 -4.96
CA ASN A 151 2.00 -5.37 -5.92
C ASN A 151 2.54 -4.53 -7.09
N THR A 152 3.61 -3.75 -6.87
CA THR A 152 4.20 -2.89 -7.90
C THR A 152 5.34 -3.56 -8.69
N LYS A 153 5.90 -4.68 -8.23
CA LYS A 153 7.01 -5.40 -8.90
C LYS A 153 6.70 -5.74 -10.36
N LEU A 154 5.50 -6.24 -10.63
CA LEU A 154 5.11 -6.61 -12.00
C LEU A 154 5.19 -5.41 -12.95
N TYR A 155 4.67 -4.26 -12.54
CA TYR A 155 4.72 -3.03 -13.34
C TYR A 155 6.16 -2.55 -13.55
N THR A 156 7.01 -2.67 -12.53
CA THR A 156 8.43 -2.30 -12.62
C THR A 156 9.17 -3.19 -13.63
N TYR A 157 8.95 -4.50 -13.61
CA TYR A 157 9.54 -5.43 -14.58
C TYR A 157 9.06 -5.18 -16.00
N MET A 158 7.76 -4.93 -16.20
CA MET A 158 7.20 -4.58 -17.51
C MET A 158 7.79 -3.29 -18.05
N SER A 159 7.97 -2.29 -17.20
CA SER A 159 8.61 -1.03 -17.54
C SER A 159 10.08 -1.23 -17.96
N LEU A 160 10.85 -2.01 -17.21
CA LEU A 160 12.24 -2.31 -17.52
C LEU A 160 12.36 -3.07 -18.85
N PHE A 161 11.48 -4.05 -19.08
CA PHE A 161 11.43 -4.80 -20.34
C PHE A 161 11.17 -3.88 -21.54
N LEU A 162 10.24 -2.94 -21.42
CA LEU A 162 9.94 -1.99 -22.50
C LEU A 162 11.16 -1.10 -22.83
N ILE A 163 11.87 -0.60 -21.81
CA ILE A 163 13.11 0.17 -21.99
C ILE A 163 14.15 -0.66 -22.74
N LEU A 164 14.31 -1.93 -22.37
CA LEU A 164 15.25 -2.83 -23.03
C LEU A 164 14.90 -3.03 -24.51
N VAL A 165 13.62 -3.26 -24.83
CA VAL A 165 13.15 -3.42 -26.22
C VAL A 165 13.49 -2.17 -27.05
N ILE A 166 13.24 -0.98 -26.50
CA ILE A 166 13.55 0.28 -27.19
C ILE A 166 15.06 0.44 -27.41
N ALA A 167 15.88 0.10 -26.42
CA ALA A 167 17.34 0.18 -26.54
C ALA A 167 17.85 -0.79 -27.63
N VAL A 168 17.31 -2.00 -27.70
CA VAL A 168 17.65 -2.98 -28.75
C VAL A 168 17.25 -2.46 -30.14
N MET A 169 16.03 -1.96 -30.28
CA MET A 169 15.55 -1.39 -31.55
C MET A 169 16.42 -0.19 -32.00
N PHE A 170 16.82 0.67 -31.09
CA PHE A 170 17.72 1.77 -31.36
C PHE A 170 19.10 1.27 -31.84
N PHE A 171 19.66 0.26 -31.16
CA PHE A 171 20.95 -0.32 -31.54
C PHE A 171 20.90 -0.97 -32.93
N ILE A 172 19.84 -1.72 -33.24
CA ILE A 172 19.63 -2.31 -34.58
C ILE A 172 19.54 -1.22 -35.65
N SER A 173 18.80 -0.14 -35.38
CA SER A 173 18.68 0.98 -36.30
C SER A 173 20.03 1.66 -36.59
N LEU A 174 20.84 1.87 -35.54
CA LEU A 174 22.19 2.43 -35.71
C LEU A 174 23.10 1.49 -36.52
N ARG A 175 23.05 0.21 -36.26
CA ARG A 175 23.85 -0.80 -36.97
C ARG A 175 23.47 -0.87 -38.46
N THR A 176 22.18 -0.83 -38.78
CA THR A 176 21.67 -0.84 -40.16
C THR A 176 22.16 0.39 -40.93
N ILE A 177 22.08 1.59 -40.31
CA ILE A 177 22.59 2.82 -40.90
C ILE A 177 24.12 2.78 -41.10
N SER A 178 24.85 2.17 -40.19
CA SER A 178 26.31 2.01 -40.27
C SER A 178 26.71 1.04 -41.37
N ASN A 179 26.01 -0.07 -41.54
CA ASN A 179 26.30 -1.06 -42.57
C ASN A 179 26.04 -0.57 -43.99
N GLN A 180 25.00 0.24 -44.20
CA GLN A 180 24.75 0.88 -45.50
C GLN A 180 25.88 1.83 -45.95
N ARG A 181 26.70 2.30 -45.01
CA ARG A 181 27.92 3.12 -45.35
C ARG A 181 29.07 2.33 -45.98
N LYS A 182 29.09 1.00 -45.84
CA LYS A 182 30.17 0.17 -46.38
C LYS A 182 29.89 -0.31 -47.78
N LEU A 183 28.70 -0.04 -48.31
CA LEU A 183 28.25 -0.48 -49.63
C LEU A 183 28.21 0.68 -50.66
N ASP A 184 28.35 1.94 -50.21
CA ASP A 184 28.57 3.12 -51.03
C ASP A 184 30.07 3.53 -51.00
#